data_fbf441de91d6ab8285af7d6a0f3ca4d1
#
_entry.id   fbf441de91d6ab8285af7d6a0f3ca4d1
#
_cell.length_a   1.000
_cell.length_b   1.000
_cell.length_c   1.000
_cell.angle_alpha   90.00
_cell.angle_beta   90.00
_cell.angle_gamma   90.00
#
_symmetry.space_group_name_H-M   'P 1'
#
loop_
_entity.id
_entity.type
_entity.pdbx_description
1 polymer ?
#
loop_
_entity_poly.entity_id
_entity_poly.type
_entity_poly.pdbx_seq_one_letter_code
_entity_poly.pdbx_strand_id
1 'polypeptide(L)'
;MLVSGVPCPELNAVWNRNCTNYTGKVRALGAGAEAGAMASIVCDTSLVWHRVTADSLAQSLEARFQYFTERVMPHFKKDSMYHTCVFVPSYFDFVKVRNWFKSSDLDYSEVSEYSKDKKIAQARDMFYHNEKHFLLYTERCHFYRRFRLKGIRHLIFYQPPTFGWMFSELSNLLQKSFQNPRGGSETNMSITVIYTKYDIQRIKLCVGAETASKMLSSENSRHIFQPGAAE
;
A
#
# COMPACT_ATOMS: atom_id res chain seq x y z
N MET A 1 7.17 10.38 -26.91
CA MET A 1 7.70 9.47 -25.88
C MET A 1 6.53 8.87 -25.13
N LEU A 2 6.41 7.56 -25.10
CA LEU A 2 5.39 6.85 -24.32
C LEU A 2 6.03 6.40 -23.00
N VAL A 3 5.44 6.79 -21.88
CA VAL A 3 5.90 6.41 -20.56
C VAL A 3 4.74 5.77 -19.80
N SER A 4 4.93 4.57 -19.31
CA SER A 4 3.95 3.88 -18.46
C SER A 4 4.63 3.40 -17.19
N GLY A 5 3.96 3.57 -16.05
CA GLY A 5 4.39 3.04 -14.76
C GLY A 5 4.10 1.54 -14.59
N VAL A 6 3.37 0.95 -15.53
CA VAL A 6 3.00 -0.47 -15.52
C VAL A 6 3.31 -1.09 -16.88
N PRO A 7 3.93 -2.28 -16.95
CA PRO A 7 4.07 -3.02 -18.20
C PRO A 7 2.69 -3.28 -18.82
N CYS A 8 2.47 -2.79 -20.03
CA CYS A 8 1.20 -2.90 -20.73
C CYS A 8 1.44 -3.49 -22.12
N PRO A 9 0.94 -4.71 -22.40
CA PRO A 9 1.07 -5.33 -23.72
C PRO A 9 0.48 -4.48 -24.84
N GLU A 10 -0.59 -3.74 -24.57
CA GLU A 10 -1.27 -2.85 -25.52
C GLU A 10 -0.38 -1.67 -25.92
N LEU A 11 0.39 -1.12 -24.97
CA LEU A 11 1.38 -0.08 -25.26
C LEU A 11 2.51 -0.61 -26.15
N ASN A 12 2.96 -1.84 -25.92
CA ASN A 12 3.94 -2.48 -26.79
C ASN A 12 3.38 -2.70 -28.19
N ALA A 13 2.12 -3.10 -28.32
CA ALA A 13 1.45 -3.27 -29.61
C ALA A 13 1.31 -1.94 -30.36
N VAL A 14 0.93 -0.86 -29.67
CA VAL A 14 0.85 0.50 -30.25
C VAL A 14 2.25 0.97 -30.68
N TRP A 15 3.26 0.76 -29.85
CA TRP A 15 4.64 1.10 -30.16
C TRP A 15 5.13 0.37 -31.42
N ASN A 16 4.95 -0.94 -31.47
CA ASN A 16 5.43 -1.77 -32.59
C ASN A 16 4.68 -1.49 -33.89
N ARG A 17 3.42 -1.04 -33.83
CA ARG A 17 2.62 -0.75 -35.04
C ARG A 17 2.81 0.68 -35.57
N ASN A 18 2.95 1.65 -34.67
CA ASN A 18 2.87 3.07 -35.01
C ASN A 18 4.23 3.80 -34.98
N CYS A 19 5.23 3.22 -34.34
CA CYS A 19 6.57 3.81 -34.32
C CYS A 19 7.44 3.21 -35.43
N THR A 20 7.60 3.95 -36.51
CA THR A 20 8.36 3.52 -37.71
C THR A 20 9.87 3.78 -37.62
N ASN A 21 10.29 4.64 -36.69
CA ASN A 21 11.70 4.99 -36.52
C ASN A 21 12.04 5.09 -35.03
N TYR A 22 12.36 3.96 -34.43
CA TYR A 22 12.84 3.91 -33.06
C TYR A 22 14.21 3.26 -32.97
N THR A 23 15.17 3.99 -32.48
CA THR A 23 16.50 3.50 -32.14
C THR A 23 16.59 3.08 -30.65
N GLY A 24 15.51 3.27 -29.91
CA GLY A 24 15.44 2.96 -28.49
C GLY A 24 15.12 1.50 -28.20
N LYS A 25 15.64 1.00 -27.10
CA LYS A 25 15.21 -0.29 -26.52
C LYS A 25 14.11 -0.03 -25.49
N VAL A 26 13.07 -0.88 -25.47
CA VAL A 26 12.15 -0.93 -24.34
C VAL A 26 12.96 -1.43 -23.14
N ARG A 27 13.21 -0.56 -22.17
CA ARG A 27 13.86 -0.92 -20.91
C ARG A 27 12.86 -0.73 -19.78
N ALA A 28 12.74 -1.72 -18.93
CA ALA A 28 12.22 -1.49 -17.61
C ALA A 28 13.18 -0.52 -16.90
N LEU A 29 12.70 0.66 -16.54
CA LEU A 29 13.49 1.64 -15.80
C LEU A 29 13.58 1.16 -14.34
N GLY A 30 14.75 0.72 -13.95
CA GLY A 30 15.11 0.36 -12.59
C GLY A 30 15.71 -1.03 -12.47
N ALA A 31 16.79 -1.13 -11.72
CA ALA A 31 17.45 -2.39 -11.37
C ALA A 31 16.56 -3.34 -10.52
N GLY A 32 15.33 -2.92 -10.22
CA GLY A 32 14.39 -3.64 -9.39
C GLY A 32 13.19 -4.25 -10.13
N ALA A 33 13.17 -4.24 -11.46
CA ALA A 33 12.02 -4.79 -12.19
C ALA A 33 11.81 -6.30 -11.91
N GLU A 34 12.87 -7.03 -11.64
CA GLU A 34 12.82 -8.44 -11.25
C GLU A 34 12.57 -8.61 -9.74
N ALA A 35 13.19 -7.76 -8.90
CA ALA A 35 13.08 -7.84 -7.46
C ALA A 35 11.86 -7.10 -6.88
N GLY A 36 11.19 -6.25 -7.68
CA GLY A 36 10.06 -5.43 -7.23
C GLY A 36 10.47 -4.26 -6.31
N ALA A 37 9.50 -3.43 -5.95
CA ALA A 37 9.72 -2.26 -5.10
C ALA A 37 10.12 -2.62 -3.66
N MET A 38 9.86 -3.86 -3.23
CA MET A 38 10.23 -4.36 -1.90
C MET A 38 11.74 -4.31 -1.66
N ALA A 39 12.56 -4.50 -2.69
CA ALA A 39 14.02 -4.39 -2.60
C ALA A 39 14.51 -2.97 -2.22
N SER A 40 13.67 -1.96 -2.37
CA SER A 40 13.99 -0.57 -2.02
C SER A 40 13.50 -0.17 -0.62
N ILE A 41 12.97 -1.12 0.15
CA ILE A 41 12.53 -0.88 1.53
C ILE A 41 13.74 -0.98 2.46
N VAL A 42 13.99 0.08 3.21
CA VAL A 42 15.14 0.20 4.12
C VAL A 42 14.75 -0.07 5.59
N CYS A 43 13.46 0.04 5.93
CA CYS A 43 13.01 -0.19 7.30
C CYS A 43 13.01 -1.70 7.63
N ASP A 44 13.58 -2.04 8.78
CA ASP A 44 13.56 -3.41 9.32
C ASP A 44 12.22 -3.69 10.00
N THR A 45 11.23 -4.00 9.18
CA THR A 45 9.85 -4.22 9.63
C THR A 45 9.25 -5.38 8.86
N SER A 46 8.63 -6.33 9.55
CA SER A 46 7.98 -7.47 8.89
C SER A 46 6.81 -7.03 8.01
N LEU A 47 6.81 -7.52 6.77
CA LEU A 47 5.71 -7.34 5.81
C LEU A 47 4.85 -8.59 5.79
N VAL A 48 3.58 -8.44 6.12
CA VAL A 48 2.61 -9.53 6.15
C VAL A 48 1.61 -9.34 5.02
N TRP A 49 1.59 -10.29 4.10
CA TRP A 49 0.69 -10.30 2.95
C TRP A 49 -0.43 -11.30 3.19
N HIS A 50 -1.67 -10.85 3.08
CA HIS A 50 -2.87 -11.66 3.28
C HIS A 50 -3.59 -11.85 1.94
N ARG A 51 -3.67 -13.10 1.48
CA ARG A 51 -4.42 -13.45 0.28
C ARG A 51 -5.88 -13.69 0.62
N VAL A 52 -6.75 -12.93 -0.01
CA VAL A 52 -8.21 -13.11 0.07
C VAL A 52 -8.67 -13.87 -1.15
N THR A 53 -9.39 -14.96 -0.92
CA THR A 53 -9.99 -15.76 -1.98
C THR A 53 -11.28 -15.12 -2.47
N ALA A 54 -11.46 -15.08 -3.78
CA ALA A 54 -12.69 -14.64 -4.43
C ALA A 54 -12.84 -15.37 -5.75
N ASP A 55 -14.06 -15.77 -6.08
CA ASP A 55 -14.34 -16.53 -7.30
C ASP A 55 -14.39 -15.63 -8.53
N SER A 56 -14.85 -14.40 -8.37
CA SER A 56 -14.91 -13.40 -9.43
C SER A 56 -14.30 -12.05 -9.01
N LEU A 57 -13.98 -11.23 -10.02
CA LEU A 57 -13.49 -9.88 -9.79
C LEU A 57 -14.52 -9.01 -9.02
N ALA A 58 -15.81 -9.15 -9.34
CA ALA A 58 -16.87 -8.43 -8.65
C ALA A 58 -16.96 -8.80 -7.17
N GLN A 59 -16.89 -10.09 -6.86
CA GLN A 59 -16.89 -10.59 -5.47
C GLN A 59 -15.61 -10.19 -4.72
N SER A 60 -14.49 -10.00 -5.41
CA SER A 60 -13.21 -9.67 -4.78
C SER A 60 -13.26 -8.35 -3.99
N LEU A 61 -14.08 -7.39 -4.40
CA LEU A 61 -14.25 -6.11 -3.72
C LEU A 61 -14.93 -6.31 -2.35
N GLU A 62 -16.00 -7.10 -2.32
CA GLU A 62 -16.73 -7.39 -1.09
C GLU A 62 -15.93 -8.31 -0.17
N ALA A 63 -15.32 -9.37 -0.71
CA ALA A 63 -14.49 -10.30 0.05
C ALA A 63 -13.30 -9.58 0.72
N ARG A 64 -12.66 -8.63 0.01
CA ARG A 64 -11.58 -7.82 0.59
C ARG A 64 -12.09 -6.94 1.73
N PHE A 65 -13.23 -6.30 1.54
CA PHE A 65 -13.82 -5.44 2.57
C PHE A 65 -14.18 -6.24 3.82
N GLN A 66 -14.85 -7.38 3.65
CA GLN A 66 -15.18 -8.28 4.75
C GLN A 66 -13.93 -8.78 5.47
N TYR A 67 -12.91 -9.23 4.72
CA TYR A 67 -11.65 -9.65 5.30
C TYR A 67 -10.96 -8.54 6.10
N PHE A 68 -10.94 -7.32 5.55
CA PHE A 68 -10.39 -6.15 6.22
C PHE A 68 -11.12 -5.88 7.55
N THR A 69 -12.44 -5.84 7.54
CA THR A 69 -13.25 -5.49 8.73
C THR A 69 -13.26 -6.58 9.79
N GLU A 70 -13.32 -7.86 9.39
CA GLU A 70 -13.51 -8.99 10.30
C GLU A 70 -12.18 -9.64 10.75
N ARG A 71 -11.14 -9.60 9.93
CA ARG A 71 -9.87 -10.28 10.22
C ARG A 71 -8.71 -9.35 10.53
N VAL A 72 -8.59 -8.24 9.79
CA VAL A 72 -7.46 -7.32 9.95
C VAL A 72 -7.74 -6.31 11.06
N MET A 73 -8.83 -5.58 10.97
CA MET A 73 -9.14 -4.48 11.88
C MET A 73 -9.24 -4.85 13.36
N PRO A 74 -9.75 -6.03 13.77
CA PRO A 74 -9.77 -6.40 15.19
C PRO A 74 -8.39 -6.43 15.86
N HIS A 75 -7.33 -6.71 15.07
CA HIS A 75 -5.97 -6.65 15.58
C HIS A 75 -5.51 -5.20 15.80
N PHE A 76 -5.82 -4.30 14.87
CA PHE A 76 -5.37 -2.90 14.88
C PHE A 76 -6.24 -1.96 15.73
N LYS A 77 -7.40 -2.42 16.21
CA LYS A 77 -8.24 -1.67 17.17
C LYS A 77 -7.69 -1.65 18.61
N LYS A 78 -6.67 -2.48 18.89
CA LYS A 78 -6.06 -2.54 20.22
C LYS A 78 -5.25 -1.26 20.48
N ASP A 79 -5.25 -0.79 21.71
CA ASP A 79 -4.51 0.40 22.13
C ASP A 79 -3.01 0.32 21.85
N SER A 80 -2.46 -0.91 21.84
CA SER A 80 -1.05 -1.14 21.49
C SER A 80 -0.71 -0.92 20.02
N MET A 81 -1.71 -0.81 19.15
CA MET A 81 -1.59 -0.67 17.70
C MET A 81 -1.93 0.75 17.22
N TYR A 82 -1.67 1.76 18.04
CA TYR A 82 -1.87 3.16 17.68
C TYR A 82 -0.96 3.61 16.52
N HIS A 83 -1.25 4.76 15.93
CA HIS A 83 -0.56 5.28 14.75
C HIS A 83 -0.66 4.36 13.52
N THR A 84 -1.86 3.82 13.30
CA THR A 84 -2.16 2.97 12.15
C THR A 84 -2.62 3.79 10.96
N CYS A 85 -1.86 3.73 9.85
CA CYS A 85 -2.25 4.33 8.57
C CYS A 85 -2.88 3.26 7.66
N VAL A 86 -4.06 3.54 7.14
CA VAL A 86 -4.75 2.70 6.15
C VAL A 86 -4.68 3.36 4.79
N PHE A 87 -3.89 2.80 3.92
CA PHE A 87 -3.73 3.27 2.54
C PHE A 87 -4.73 2.57 1.62
N VAL A 88 -5.55 3.36 0.93
CA VAL A 88 -6.63 2.86 0.07
C VAL A 88 -6.46 3.38 -1.35
N PRO A 89 -6.14 2.52 -2.33
CA PRO A 89 -5.92 2.93 -3.72
C PRO A 89 -7.16 3.45 -4.42
N SER A 90 -8.29 2.79 -4.25
CA SER A 90 -9.57 3.17 -4.89
C SER A 90 -10.35 4.17 -4.04
N TYR A 91 -10.81 5.27 -4.64
CA TYR A 91 -11.65 6.22 -3.92
C TYR A 91 -13.01 5.65 -3.52
N PHE A 92 -13.58 4.75 -4.32
CA PHE A 92 -14.83 4.07 -3.95
C PHE A 92 -14.65 3.19 -2.71
N ASP A 93 -13.56 2.43 -2.67
CA ASP A 93 -13.21 1.64 -1.49
C ASP A 93 -12.90 2.54 -0.29
N PHE A 94 -12.24 3.67 -0.51
CA PHE A 94 -11.98 4.67 0.53
C PHE A 94 -13.29 5.17 1.16
N VAL A 95 -14.29 5.52 0.36
CA VAL A 95 -15.60 5.96 0.87
C VAL A 95 -16.26 4.84 1.67
N LYS A 96 -16.21 3.59 1.19
CA LYS A 96 -16.76 2.42 1.88
C LYS A 96 -16.07 2.18 3.23
N VAL A 97 -14.74 2.19 3.24
CA VAL A 97 -13.92 2.04 4.45
C VAL A 97 -14.21 3.19 5.44
N ARG A 98 -14.20 4.44 4.98
CA ARG A 98 -14.51 5.61 5.80
C ARG A 98 -15.89 5.51 6.45
N ASN A 99 -16.91 5.14 5.70
CA ASN A 99 -18.26 5.01 6.22
C ASN A 99 -18.33 3.90 7.29
N TRP A 100 -17.60 2.81 7.10
CA TRP A 100 -17.50 1.75 8.10
C TRP A 100 -16.75 2.24 9.36
N PHE A 101 -15.67 3.01 9.22
CA PHE A 101 -14.99 3.62 10.37
C PHE A 101 -15.94 4.49 11.18
N LYS A 102 -16.75 5.31 10.48
CA LYS A 102 -17.75 6.16 11.11
C LYS A 102 -18.86 5.36 11.81
N SER A 103 -19.38 4.32 11.18
CA SER A 103 -20.44 3.48 11.76
C SER A 103 -19.95 2.63 12.94
N SER A 104 -18.66 2.31 12.97
CA SER A 104 -18.01 1.53 14.03
C SER A 104 -17.46 2.43 15.17
N ASP A 105 -17.73 3.73 15.13
CA ASP A 105 -17.26 4.74 16.10
C ASP A 105 -15.73 4.67 16.36
N LEU A 106 -14.97 4.45 15.28
CA LEU A 106 -13.51 4.40 15.35
C LEU A 106 -12.92 5.80 15.29
N ASP A 107 -11.88 6.02 16.08
CA ASP A 107 -11.20 7.30 16.14
C ASP A 107 -10.20 7.45 14.98
N TYR A 108 -10.54 8.24 13.98
CA TYR A 108 -9.74 8.41 12.78
C TYR A 108 -9.68 9.84 12.26
N SER A 109 -8.66 10.11 11.49
CA SER A 109 -8.55 11.26 10.60
C SER A 109 -8.41 10.81 9.14
N GLU A 110 -8.72 11.70 8.19
CA GLU A 110 -8.69 11.38 6.78
C GLU A 110 -7.88 12.40 5.97
N VAL A 111 -7.13 11.89 4.99
CA VAL A 111 -6.38 12.67 4.01
C VAL A 111 -6.69 12.13 2.63
N SER A 112 -7.44 12.91 1.85
CA SER A 112 -7.85 12.57 0.50
C SER A 112 -7.60 13.73 -0.45
N GLU A 113 -7.69 13.49 -1.74
CA GLU A 113 -7.57 14.51 -2.79
C GLU A 113 -8.66 15.59 -2.72
N TYR A 114 -9.77 15.31 -2.06
CA TYR A 114 -10.87 16.25 -1.87
C TYR A 114 -10.77 17.05 -0.55
N SER A 115 -9.80 16.72 0.28
CA SER A 115 -9.60 17.42 1.56
C SER A 115 -8.92 18.77 1.33
N LYS A 116 -9.40 19.81 2.00
CA LYS A 116 -8.78 21.14 1.98
C LYS A 116 -7.44 21.11 2.73
N ASP A 117 -6.45 21.90 2.29
CA ASP A 117 -5.10 21.93 2.86
C ASP A 117 -5.09 22.13 4.38
N LYS A 118 -5.95 22.98 4.92
CA LYS A 118 -6.09 23.17 6.37
C LYS A 118 -6.52 21.88 7.09
N LYS A 119 -7.49 21.15 6.51
CA LYS A 119 -7.94 19.86 7.09
C LYS A 119 -6.85 18.79 6.99
N ILE A 120 -6.09 18.76 5.89
CA ILE A 120 -4.96 17.83 5.73
C ILE A 120 -3.89 18.12 6.79
N ALA A 121 -3.53 19.38 6.99
CA ALA A 121 -2.55 19.77 8.01
C ALA A 121 -3.03 19.34 9.41
N GLN A 122 -4.26 19.64 9.77
CA GLN A 122 -4.87 19.25 11.04
C GLN A 122 -4.91 17.73 11.21
N ALA A 123 -5.36 16.97 10.18
CA ALA A 123 -5.43 15.51 10.23
C ALA A 123 -4.06 14.86 10.48
N ARG A 124 -3.01 15.39 9.84
CA ARG A 124 -1.63 14.92 10.03
C ARG A 124 -1.08 15.24 11.41
N ASP A 125 -1.41 16.41 11.93
CA ASP A 125 -1.00 16.87 13.26
C ASP A 125 -1.66 16.03 14.35
N MET A 126 -2.97 15.87 14.30
CA MET A 126 -3.75 15.04 15.24
C MET A 126 -3.26 13.58 15.24
N PHE A 127 -2.96 13.03 14.05
CA PHE A 127 -2.40 11.69 13.94
C PHE A 127 -1.01 11.60 14.56
N TYR A 128 -0.13 12.56 14.28
CA TYR A 128 1.24 12.58 14.82
C TYR A 128 1.27 12.70 16.36
N HIS A 129 0.36 13.45 16.95
CA HIS A 129 0.25 13.63 18.42
C HIS A 129 -0.60 12.55 19.10
N ASN A 130 -1.01 11.52 18.37
CA ASN A 130 -1.86 10.44 18.90
C ASN A 130 -3.24 10.88 19.40
N GLU A 131 -3.75 12.00 18.88
CA GLU A 131 -5.14 12.43 19.12
C GLU A 131 -6.12 11.62 18.26
N LYS A 132 -5.60 10.96 17.20
CA LYS A 132 -6.33 10.07 16.30
C LYS A 132 -5.55 8.78 16.11
N HIS A 133 -6.18 7.65 16.41
CA HIS A 133 -5.61 6.32 16.31
C HIS A 133 -5.31 5.93 14.85
N PHE A 134 -6.25 6.25 13.95
CA PHE A 134 -6.17 5.87 12.55
C PHE A 134 -6.01 7.08 11.63
N LEU A 135 -5.24 6.88 10.55
CA LEU A 135 -5.17 7.81 9.41
C LEU A 135 -5.61 7.08 8.14
N LEU A 136 -6.73 7.49 7.55
CA LEU A 136 -7.15 7.02 6.24
C LEU A 136 -6.49 7.87 5.15
N TYR A 137 -5.79 7.23 4.22
CA TYR A 137 -4.99 7.91 3.20
C TYR A 137 -5.26 7.34 1.81
N THR A 138 -5.60 8.20 0.83
CA THR A 138 -5.86 7.77 -0.54
C THR A 138 -4.60 7.76 -1.41
N GLU A 139 -4.53 6.82 -2.34
CA GLU A 139 -3.44 6.73 -3.33
C GLU A 139 -3.37 7.99 -4.20
N ARG A 140 -4.51 8.51 -4.62
CA ARG A 140 -4.55 9.70 -5.48
C ARG A 140 -4.01 10.93 -4.78
N CYS A 141 -4.31 11.10 -3.49
CA CYS A 141 -3.71 12.17 -2.70
C CYS A 141 -2.19 11.98 -2.59
N HIS A 142 -1.72 10.75 -2.38
CA HIS A 142 -0.29 10.45 -2.35
C HIS A 142 0.38 10.74 -3.71
N PHE A 143 -0.24 10.36 -4.80
CA PHE A 143 0.28 10.60 -6.15
C PHE A 143 0.55 12.09 -6.44
N TYR A 144 -0.39 12.96 -6.09
CA TYR A 144 -0.28 14.39 -6.40
C TYR A 144 0.50 15.19 -5.36
N ARG A 145 0.41 14.81 -4.09
CA ARG A 145 0.94 15.61 -2.97
C ARG A 145 2.21 15.01 -2.34
N ARG A 146 2.42 13.71 -2.45
CA ARG A 146 3.57 12.97 -1.90
C ARG A 146 3.93 13.40 -0.46
N PHE A 147 2.93 13.46 0.40
CA PHE A 147 3.15 13.86 1.78
C PHE A 147 4.08 12.89 2.50
N ARG A 148 5.12 13.42 3.13
CA ARG A 148 5.92 12.70 4.11
C ARG A 148 5.15 12.66 5.43
N LEU A 149 4.29 11.65 5.58
CA LEU A 149 3.54 11.42 6.80
C LEU A 149 4.50 11.00 7.92
N LYS A 150 4.34 11.59 9.09
CA LYS A 150 5.17 11.28 10.26
C LYS A 150 4.34 10.50 11.30
N GLY A 151 5.03 9.67 12.07
CA GLY A 151 4.44 8.94 13.18
C GLY A 151 3.76 7.63 12.81
N ILE A 152 3.82 7.16 11.55
CA ILE A 152 3.24 5.89 11.16
C ILE A 152 4.02 4.75 11.81
N ARG A 153 3.36 3.91 12.60
CA ARG A 153 3.92 2.67 13.18
C ARG A 153 3.37 1.43 12.50
N HIS A 154 2.10 1.46 12.12
CA HIS A 154 1.43 0.37 11.42
C HIS A 154 0.89 0.88 10.11
N LEU A 155 1.24 0.22 9.02
CA LEU A 155 0.79 0.56 7.67
C LEU A 155 -0.02 -0.59 7.11
N ILE A 156 -1.27 -0.32 6.78
CA ILE A 156 -2.17 -1.27 6.14
C ILE A 156 -2.41 -0.82 4.70
N PHE A 157 -1.95 -1.61 3.76
CA PHE A 157 -2.36 -1.48 2.37
C PHE A 157 -3.67 -2.28 2.20
N TYR A 158 -4.78 -1.57 2.08
CA TYR A 158 -6.09 -2.19 1.81
C TYR A 158 -6.07 -3.00 0.51
N GLN A 159 -5.25 -2.55 -0.44
CA GLN A 159 -4.92 -3.21 -1.70
C GLN A 159 -3.49 -2.80 -2.08
N PRO A 160 -2.73 -3.63 -2.81
CA PRO A 160 -1.44 -3.21 -3.33
C PRO A 160 -1.58 -1.93 -4.16
N PRO A 161 -0.66 -0.95 -4.04
CA PRO A 161 -0.73 0.30 -4.78
C PRO A 161 -0.64 0.06 -6.29
N THR A 162 -1.20 0.99 -7.06
CA THR A 162 -1.15 0.93 -8.53
C THR A 162 0.29 1.07 -9.05
N PHE A 163 1.12 1.83 -8.35
CA PHE A 163 2.52 2.05 -8.72
C PHE A 163 3.44 1.45 -7.66
N GLY A 164 4.38 0.60 -8.08
CA GLY A 164 5.31 -0.07 -7.16
C GLY A 164 6.13 0.89 -6.29
N TRP A 165 6.56 2.04 -6.83
CA TRP A 165 7.32 3.03 -6.07
C TRP A 165 6.58 3.58 -4.84
N MET A 166 5.24 3.63 -4.89
CA MET A 166 4.45 4.05 -3.72
C MET A 166 4.56 3.03 -2.58
N PHE A 167 4.70 1.76 -2.91
CA PHE A 167 4.86 0.71 -1.90
C PHE A 167 6.12 0.92 -1.06
N SER A 168 7.28 1.10 -1.72
CA SER A 168 8.53 1.35 -1.01
C SER A 168 8.57 2.72 -0.33
N GLU A 169 8.05 3.77 -0.99
CA GLU A 169 8.02 5.12 -0.43
C GLU A 169 7.20 5.17 0.87
N LEU A 170 6.00 4.62 0.87
CA LEU A 170 5.14 4.58 2.06
C LEU A 170 5.71 3.67 3.15
N SER A 171 6.25 2.52 2.79
CA SER A 171 6.90 1.61 3.74
C SER A 171 8.09 2.27 4.43
N ASN A 172 8.88 3.05 3.69
CA ASN A 172 10.02 3.77 4.23
C ASN A 172 9.65 4.95 5.17
N LEU A 173 8.36 5.35 5.23
CA LEU A 173 7.89 6.29 6.25
C LEU A 173 7.88 5.71 7.67
N LEU A 174 8.08 4.41 7.82
CA LEU A 174 8.24 3.75 9.13
C LEU A 174 9.66 3.90 9.70
N GLN A 175 10.61 4.51 8.97
CA GLN A 175 11.96 4.74 9.48
C GLN A 175 11.96 5.63 10.73
N LYS A 176 13.00 5.48 11.58
CA LYS A 176 13.21 6.25 12.81
C LYS A 176 13.06 7.76 12.63
N SER A 177 13.58 8.30 11.55
CA SER A 177 13.56 9.74 11.26
C SER A 177 12.15 10.32 11.11
N PHE A 178 11.16 9.49 10.86
CA PHE A 178 9.75 9.88 10.74
C PHE A 178 8.93 9.58 11.99
N GLN A 179 9.48 8.87 12.98
CA GLN A 179 8.77 8.51 14.19
C GLN A 179 8.66 9.65 15.18
N ASN A 180 7.60 9.62 16.00
CA ASN A 180 7.47 10.49 17.13
C ASN A 180 8.36 9.95 18.27
N PRO A 181 9.33 10.74 18.81
CA PRO A 181 10.20 10.28 19.90
C PRO A 181 9.45 9.84 21.16
N ARG A 182 8.20 10.32 21.34
CA ARG A 182 7.32 9.93 22.46
C ARG A 182 6.48 8.68 22.14
N GLY A 183 6.61 8.13 20.95
CA GLY A 183 5.74 7.07 20.41
C GLY A 183 6.13 5.64 20.81
N GLY A 184 6.86 5.41 21.89
CA GLY A 184 7.17 4.06 22.40
C GLY A 184 8.26 3.29 21.61
N SER A 185 8.39 1.98 21.87
CA SER A 185 9.46 1.13 21.31
C SER A 185 9.36 0.97 19.80
N GLU A 186 10.51 0.99 19.11
CA GLU A 186 10.64 0.75 17.66
C GLU A 186 10.26 -0.67 17.24
N THR A 187 10.21 -1.60 18.16
CA THR A 187 9.91 -3.02 17.90
C THR A 187 8.45 -3.28 17.55
N ASN A 188 7.54 -2.33 17.83
CA ASN A 188 6.12 -2.46 17.52
C ASN A 188 5.75 -1.73 16.22
N MET A 189 6.30 -2.19 15.10
CA MET A 189 5.96 -1.68 13.77
C MET A 189 5.60 -2.84 12.84
N SER A 190 4.63 -2.63 11.96
CA SER A 190 4.18 -3.65 11.02
C SER A 190 3.66 -3.08 9.71
N ILE A 191 3.82 -3.83 8.63
CA ILE A 191 3.23 -3.55 7.34
C ILE A 191 2.34 -4.73 6.97
N THR A 192 1.07 -4.45 6.71
CA THR A 192 0.08 -5.45 6.32
C THR A 192 -0.46 -5.12 4.94
N VAL A 193 -0.50 -6.10 4.05
CA VAL A 193 -1.01 -5.95 2.69
C VAL A 193 -2.12 -6.95 2.43
N ILE A 194 -3.27 -6.50 1.99
CA ILE A 194 -4.39 -7.35 1.59
C ILE A 194 -4.42 -7.44 0.07
N TYR A 195 -4.48 -8.64 -0.48
CA TYR A 195 -4.51 -8.85 -1.93
C TYR A 195 -5.40 -10.01 -2.34
N THR A 196 -5.80 -9.99 -3.60
CA THR A 196 -6.54 -11.08 -4.27
C THR A 196 -5.75 -11.57 -5.49
N LYS A 197 -6.13 -12.69 -6.07
CA LYS A 197 -5.52 -13.18 -7.33
C LYS A 197 -5.63 -12.17 -8.49
N TYR A 198 -6.61 -11.27 -8.42
CA TYR A 198 -6.85 -10.25 -9.45
C TYR A 198 -5.87 -9.06 -9.36
N ASP A 199 -5.12 -8.95 -8.27
CA ASP A 199 -4.13 -7.89 -8.07
C ASP A 199 -2.73 -8.26 -8.61
N ILE A 200 -2.60 -9.33 -9.39
CA ILE A 200 -1.31 -9.90 -9.84
C ILE A 200 -0.34 -8.86 -10.41
N GLN A 201 -0.83 -7.92 -11.22
CA GLN A 201 0.03 -6.88 -11.82
C GLN A 201 0.62 -5.96 -10.76
N ARG A 202 -0.17 -5.54 -9.78
CA ARG A 202 0.27 -4.71 -8.68
C ARG A 202 1.22 -5.44 -7.75
N ILE A 203 0.93 -6.73 -7.47
CA ILE A 203 1.81 -7.59 -6.66
C ILE A 203 3.18 -7.72 -7.32
N LYS A 204 3.23 -7.96 -8.64
CA LYS A 204 4.49 -8.02 -9.39
C LYS A 204 5.33 -6.75 -9.27
N LEU A 205 4.70 -5.59 -9.27
CA LEU A 205 5.40 -4.32 -9.08
C LEU A 205 5.96 -4.16 -7.66
N CYS A 206 5.31 -4.75 -6.67
CA CYS A 206 5.73 -4.67 -5.28
C CYS A 206 6.83 -5.68 -4.93
N VAL A 207 6.65 -6.97 -5.27
CA VAL A 207 7.49 -8.08 -4.80
C VAL A 207 8.28 -8.78 -5.90
N GLY A 208 8.13 -8.34 -7.16
CA GLY A 208 8.73 -9.00 -8.32
C GLY A 208 7.88 -10.11 -8.93
N ALA A 209 8.18 -10.50 -10.16
CA ALA A 209 7.34 -11.42 -10.92
C ALA A 209 7.39 -12.85 -10.37
N GLU A 210 8.58 -13.33 -10.02
CA GLU A 210 8.80 -14.68 -9.51
C GLU A 210 8.11 -14.88 -8.15
N THR A 211 8.38 -13.98 -7.20
CA THR A 211 7.77 -13.99 -5.86
C THR A 211 6.25 -13.90 -5.95
N ALA A 212 5.72 -13.01 -6.79
CA ALA A 212 4.28 -12.88 -7.01
C ALA A 212 3.65 -14.19 -7.52
N SER A 213 4.32 -14.88 -8.43
CA SER A 213 3.85 -16.17 -8.94
C SER A 213 3.86 -17.26 -7.85
N LYS A 214 4.92 -17.33 -7.04
CA LYS A 214 5.00 -18.23 -5.88
C LYS A 214 3.90 -17.94 -4.85
N MET A 215 3.62 -16.67 -4.55
CA MET A 215 2.56 -16.28 -3.62
C MET A 215 1.18 -16.71 -4.10
N LEU A 216 0.90 -16.63 -5.41
CA LEU A 216 -0.41 -16.99 -5.96
C LEU A 216 -0.60 -18.49 -6.10
N SER A 217 0.46 -19.26 -6.40
CA SER A 217 0.40 -20.72 -6.50
C SER A 217 0.46 -21.43 -5.16
N SER A 218 0.93 -20.77 -4.11
CA SER A 218 1.02 -21.33 -2.76
C SER A 218 -0.36 -21.68 -2.20
N GLU A 219 -0.48 -22.72 -1.43
CA GLU A 219 -1.69 -23.05 -0.64
C GLU A 219 -1.88 -22.08 0.54
N ASN A 220 -0.79 -21.48 1.01
CA ASN A 220 -0.83 -20.55 2.13
C ASN A 220 -1.55 -19.25 1.74
N SER A 221 -2.44 -18.79 2.61
CA SER A 221 -3.11 -17.48 2.46
C SER A 221 -2.32 -16.32 3.08
N ARG A 222 -1.23 -16.61 3.80
CA ARG A 222 -0.40 -15.61 4.48
C ARG A 222 1.06 -15.80 4.13
N HIS A 223 1.71 -14.70 3.68
CA HIS A 223 3.13 -14.67 3.37
C HIS A 223 3.80 -13.57 4.18
N ILE A 224 4.97 -13.85 4.73
CA ILE A 224 5.73 -12.91 5.56
C ILE A 224 7.07 -12.68 4.88
N PHE A 225 7.44 -11.42 4.72
CA PHE A 225 8.74 -11.01 4.20
C PHE A 225 9.43 -10.10 5.20
N GLN A 226 10.74 -10.20 5.29
CA GLN A 226 11.57 -9.30 6.06
C GLN A 226 12.49 -8.55 5.10
N PRO A 227 12.29 -7.25 4.88
CA PRO A 227 13.17 -6.46 4.04
C PRO A 227 14.56 -6.39 4.65
N GLY A 228 15.59 -6.41 3.80
CA GLY A 228 16.97 -6.29 4.24
C GLY A 228 17.65 -7.59 4.69
N ALA A 229 16.95 -8.72 4.80
CA ALA A 229 17.60 -10.03 4.85
C ALA A 229 18.03 -10.41 3.43
N ALA A 230 19.26 -10.09 3.06
CA ALA A 230 19.89 -10.68 1.90
C ALA A 230 20.09 -12.18 2.19
N GLU A 231 19.55 -13.05 1.34
CA GLU A 231 19.98 -14.44 1.26
C GLU A 231 21.43 -14.54 0.76
#